data_e8b022183d6284b8ac60f8a2432bae19
#
_entry.id   e8b022183d6284b8ac60f8a2432bae19
#
_cell.length_a   1.000
_cell.length_b   1.000
_cell.length_c   1.000
_cell.angle_alpha   90.00
_cell.angle_beta   90.00
_cell.angle_gamma   90.00
#
_symmetry.space_group_name_H-M   'P 1'
#
loop_
_entity.id
_entity.type
_entity.pdbx_description
1 polymer ?
#
loop_
_entity_poly.entity_id
_entity_poly.type
_entity_poly.pdbx_seq_one_letter_code
_entity_poly.pdbx_strand_id
1 'polypeptide(L)'
;MAVRIVKSAERTMALFELFSARASGLRVSDVGRELNMPQPSVSMLLRSFVELGYLEYDSRSRIFQPTVRVMLLGAWIADRFSKEGSIAKRLADLQRKVGGETVYVAIQHAASIQYVLSIEAKHADRLSVGSGQFRTITCSASGRILLSLKPDDEVRRWVRRANAEAPDEHHRIREQDFLEILSTVRANGYASTSGVSSPNIAATAVSVPSPLGGMPLAIGAGGARQQIEKRRDLIVESLLELREEFLNEAG
;
A
#
# COMPACT_ATOMS: atom_id res chain seq x y z
N MET A 1 -21.87 8.98 9.39
CA MET A 1 -21.90 8.13 10.60
C MET A 1 -20.63 7.28 10.62
N ALA A 2 -19.89 7.26 11.74
CA ALA A 2 -18.77 6.34 11.88
C ALA A 2 -19.30 4.91 12.03
N VAL A 3 -18.92 4.02 11.13
CA VAL A 3 -19.28 2.59 11.22
C VAL A 3 -18.55 2.00 12.43
N ARG A 4 -19.29 1.40 13.36
CA ARG A 4 -18.71 0.68 14.51
C ARG A 4 -18.13 -0.64 14.03
N ILE A 5 -16.81 -0.76 14.03
CA ILE A 5 -16.12 -2.00 13.66
C ILE A 5 -16.41 -3.09 14.69
N VAL A 6 -16.75 -4.29 14.22
CA VAL A 6 -16.97 -5.46 15.07
C VAL A 6 -15.61 -6.00 15.54
N LYS A 7 -15.39 -6.07 16.84
CA LYS A 7 -14.11 -6.49 17.46
C LYS A 7 -13.58 -7.83 16.98
N SER A 8 -14.45 -8.80 16.69
CA SER A 8 -14.03 -10.11 16.18
C SER A 8 -13.45 -9.99 14.76
N ALA A 9 -14.06 -9.20 13.87
CA ALA A 9 -13.56 -8.97 12.53
C ALA A 9 -12.21 -8.24 12.56
N GLU A 10 -12.09 -7.18 13.37
CA GLU A 10 -10.85 -6.45 13.58
C GLU A 10 -9.70 -7.35 14.05
N ARG A 11 -9.94 -8.16 15.08
CA ARG A 11 -8.95 -9.10 15.63
C ARG A 11 -8.53 -10.18 14.64
N THR A 12 -9.48 -10.67 13.84
CA THR A 12 -9.21 -11.66 12.80
C THR A 12 -8.29 -11.08 11.73
N MET A 13 -8.61 -9.91 11.21
CA MET A 13 -7.78 -9.25 10.20
C MET A 13 -6.39 -8.90 10.75
N ALA A 14 -6.31 -8.30 11.94
CA ALA A 14 -5.06 -7.97 12.60
C ALA A 14 -4.16 -9.21 12.83
N LEU A 15 -4.75 -10.38 13.12
CA LEU A 15 -4.01 -11.63 13.25
C LEU A 15 -3.35 -12.04 11.92
N PHE A 16 -4.08 -12.03 10.80
CA PHE A 16 -3.52 -12.39 9.50
C PHE A 16 -2.52 -11.34 8.99
N GLU A 17 -2.74 -10.07 9.25
CA GLU A 17 -1.77 -9.00 8.98
C GLU A 17 -0.46 -9.19 9.77
N LEU A 18 -0.56 -9.62 11.03
CA LEU A 18 0.61 -9.93 11.86
C LEU A 18 1.40 -11.12 11.29
N PHE A 19 0.74 -12.20 10.85
CA PHE A 19 1.41 -13.31 10.18
C PHE A 19 2.11 -12.84 8.89
N SER A 20 1.44 -12.01 8.09
CA SER A 20 2.01 -11.43 6.87
C SER A 20 3.25 -10.58 7.15
N ALA A 21 3.19 -9.72 8.16
CA ALA A 21 4.29 -8.83 8.54
C ALA A 21 5.52 -9.58 9.08
N ARG A 22 5.28 -10.68 9.82
CA ARG A 22 6.36 -11.49 10.42
C ARG A 22 6.92 -12.54 9.46
N ALA A 23 6.14 -12.94 8.45
CA ALA A 23 6.47 -14.00 7.49
C ALA A 23 6.96 -15.29 8.18
N SER A 24 6.46 -15.59 9.38
CA SER A 24 6.86 -16.72 10.22
C SER A 24 5.72 -17.18 11.10
N GLY A 25 5.81 -18.42 11.60
CA GLY A 25 4.88 -18.92 12.59
C GLY A 25 5.00 -18.17 13.92
N LEU A 26 3.90 -18.07 14.68
CA LEU A 26 3.77 -17.29 15.92
C LEU A 26 3.27 -18.16 17.07
N ARG A 27 3.69 -17.81 18.29
CA ARG A 27 3.16 -18.39 19.53
C ARG A 27 2.03 -17.52 20.08
N VAL A 28 1.21 -18.09 20.98
CA VAL A 28 0.15 -17.35 21.69
C VAL A 28 0.71 -16.09 22.37
N SER A 29 1.89 -16.18 22.99
CA SER A 29 2.56 -15.05 23.66
C SER A 29 2.90 -13.92 22.69
N ASP A 30 3.35 -14.25 21.47
CA ASP A 30 3.77 -13.26 20.48
C ASP A 30 2.55 -12.49 19.98
N VAL A 31 1.48 -13.21 19.62
CA VAL A 31 0.22 -12.61 19.20
C VAL A 31 -0.39 -11.76 20.32
N GLY A 32 -0.36 -12.25 21.57
CA GLY A 32 -0.89 -11.51 22.73
C GLY A 32 -0.19 -10.18 22.97
N ARG A 33 1.14 -10.17 22.84
CA ARG A 33 1.96 -8.96 22.96
C ARG A 33 1.72 -7.98 21.82
N GLU A 34 1.78 -8.45 20.58
CA GLU A 34 1.69 -7.58 19.39
C GLU A 34 0.29 -6.99 19.20
N LEU A 35 -0.76 -7.76 19.47
CA LEU A 35 -2.15 -7.31 19.32
C LEU A 35 -2.77 -6.79 20.64
N ASN A 36 -1.98 -6.69 21.71
CA ASN A 36 -2.44 -6.27 23.04
C ASN A 36 -3.72 -7.02 23.48
N MET A 37 -3.69 -8.36 23.36
CA MET A 37 -4.82 -9.23 23.69
C MET A 37 -4.49 -10.18 24.84
N PRO A 38 -5.47 -10.47 25.74
CA PRO A 38 -5.31 -11.48 26.79
C PRO A 38 -5.03 -12.86 26.19
N GLN A 39 -4.08 -13.60 26.77
CA GLN A 39 -3.68 -14.94 26.29
C GLN A 39 -4.86 -15.93 26.11
N PRO A 40 -5.87 -16.00 26.99
CA PRO A 40 -7.00 -16.89 26.77
C PRO A 40 -7.78 -16.57 25.49
N SER A 41 -7.98 -15.28 25.21
CA SER A 41 -8.67 -14.81 23.99
C SER A 41 -7.86 -15.14 22.73
N VAL A 42 -6.54 -14.95 22.76
CA VAL A 42 -5.64 -15.32 21.67
C VAL A 42 -5.65 -16.83 21.44
N SER A 43 -5.53 -17.62 22.51
CA SER A 43 -5.55 -19.08 22.41
C SER A 43 -6.84 -19.58 21.76
N MET A 44 -7.99 -19.02 22.16
CA MET A 44 -9.29 -19.37 21.60
C MET A 44 -9.38 -18.98 20.12
N LEU A 45 -8.93 -17.77 19.76
CA LEU A 45 -8.91 -17.28 18.37
C LEU A 45 -8.05 -18.18 17.47
N LEU A 46 -6.82 -18.48 17.87
CA LEU A 46 -5.89 -19.31 17.10
C LEU A 46 -6.42 -20.74 16.94
N ARG A 47 -6.95 -21.35 18.01
CA ARG A 47 -7.56 -22.69 17.94
C ARG A 47 -8.78 -22.74 17.04
N SER A 48 -9.62 -21.70 17.04
CA SER A 48 -10.75 -21.60 16.11
C SER A 48 -10.28 -21.61 14.66
N PHE A 49 -9.18 -20.94 14.34
CA PHE A 49 -8.61 -20.97 12.97
C PHE A 49 -7.95 -22.29 12.62
N VAL A 50 -7.44 -23.03 13.60
CA VAL A 50 -6.97 -24.42 13.37
C VAL A 50 -8.16 -25.33 13.03
N GLU A 51 -9.25 -25.28 13.80
CA GLU A 51 -10.48 -26.03 13.50
C GLU A 51 -11.09 -25.67 12.14
N LEU A 52 -11.05 -24.40 11.76
CA LEU A 52 -11.48 -23.93 10.45
C LEU A 52 -10.49 -24.27 9.31
N GLY A 53 -9.31 -24.80 9.63
CA GLY A 53 -8.28 -25.20 8.67
C GLY A 53 -7.48 -24.05 8.05
N TYR A 54 -7.57 -22.81 8.57
CA TYR A 54 -6.78 -21.67 8.11
C TYR A 54 -5.42 -21.55 8.80
N LEU A 55 -5.28 -22.15 9.99
CA LEU A 55 -4.00 -22.30 10.68
C LEU A 55 -3.69 -23.76 10.91
N GLU A 56 -2.43 -24.10 11.04
CA GLU A 56 -1.95 -25.35 11.61
C GLU A 56 -1.18 -25.07 12.90
N TYR A 57 -1.13 -26.07 13.80
CA TYR A 57 -0.48 -25.98 15.10
C TYR A 57 0.53 -27.11 15.26
N ASP A 58 1.79 -26.73 15.43
CA ASP A 58 2.83 -27.69 15.83
C ASP A 58 2.92 -27.73 17.38
N SER A 59 2.57 -28.89 17.93
CA SER A 59 2.57 -29.12 19.38
C SER A 59 3.98 -29.14 19.99
N ARG A 60 5.02 -29.47 19.21
CA ARG A 60 6.41 -29.53 19.71
C ARG A 60 7.00 -28.15 19.87
N SER A 61 6.89 -27.31 18.85
CA SER A 61 7.38 -25.92 18.87
C SER A 61 6.40 -24.95 19.53
N ARG A 62 5.13 -25.34 19.68
CA ARG A 62 3.99 -24.51 20.11
C ARG A 62 3.74 -23.33 19.18
N ILE A 63 3.96 -23.53 17.88
CA ILE A 63 3.83 -22.51 16.84
C ILE A 63 2.55 -22.74 16.05
N PHE A 64 1.84 -21.65 15.77
CA PHE A 64 0.74 -21.57 14.81
C PHE A 64 1.26 -20.95 13.54
N GLN A 65 0.84 -21.46 12.37
CA GLN A 65 1.18 -20.86 11.08
C GLN A 65 0.03 -20.98 10.08
N PRO A 66 -0.10 -20.01 9.13
CA PRO A 66 -1.14 -20.07 8.11
C PRO A 66 -0.97 -21.27 7.18
N THR A 67 -2.09 -21.90 6.85
CA THR A 67 -2.15 -22.93 5.81
C THR A 67 -2.30 -22.28 4.43
N VAL A 68 -2.09 -23.06 3.37
CA VAL A 68 -2.34 -22.64 1.96
C VAL A 68 -3.80 -22.20 1.72
N ARG A 69 -4.73 -22.57 2.60
CA ARG A 69 -6.13 -22.13 2.52
C ARG A 69 -6.28 -20.60 2.60
N VAL A 70 -5.41 -19.93 3.34
CA VAL A 70 -5.41 -18.46 3.42
C VAL A 70 -5.15 -17.84 2.05
N MET A 71 -4.22 -18.41 1.25
CA MET A 71 -3.92 -17.94 -0.09
C MET A 71 -5.15 -18.05 -1.02
N LEU A 72 -5.97 -19.10 -0.86
CA LEU A 72 -7.14 -19.32 -1.69
C LEU A 72 -8.23 -18.26 -1.50
N LEU A 73 -8.28 -17.56 -0.37
CA LEU A 73 -9.23 -16.47 -0.15
C LEU A 73 -9.07 -15.33 -1.15
N GLY A 74 -7.85 -15.07 -1.60
CA GLY A 74 -7.51 -14.03 -2.58
C GLY A 74 -7.16 -14.55 -3.98
N ALA A 75 -7.19 -15.85 -4.23
CA ALA A 75 -6.72 -16.42 -5.49
C ALA A 75 -7.41 -15.84 -6.73
N TRP A 76 -8.72 -15.63 -6.68
CA TRP A 76 -9.49 -15.01 -7.74
C TRP A 76 -9.11 -13.55 -8.02
N ILE A 77 -8.61 -12.84 -6.99
CA ILE A 77 -8.04 -11.49 -7.12
C ILE A 77 -6.69 -11.59 -7.81
N ALA A 78 -5.82 -12.49 -7.32
CA ALA A 78 -4.49 -12.69 -7.86
C ALA A 78 -4.53 -13.04 -9.35
N ASP A 79 -5.49 -13.83 -9.79
CA ASP A 79 -5.68 -14.19 -11.21
C ASP A 79 -5.92 -12.93 -12.09
N ARG A 80 -6.64 -11.93 -11.60
CA ARG A 80 -6.86 -10.68 -12.33
C ARG A 80 -5.61 -9.80 -12.37
N PHE A 81 -4.72 -9.93 -11.39
CA PHE A 81 -3.45 -9.23 -11.35
C PHE A 81 -2.32 -9.93 -12.11
N SER A 82 -2.47 -11.23 -12.43
CA SER A 82 -1.39 -12.08 -12.98
C SER A 82 -1.56 -12.51 -14.43
N LYS A 83 -2.75 -12.36 -15.06
CA LYS A 83 -2.99 -12.73 -16.46
C LYS A 83 -2.21 -11.87 -17.45
N GLU A 84 -2.10 -12.33 -18.69
CA GLU A 84 -1.44 -11.60 -19.78
C GLU A 84 -2.10 -10.22 -19.97
N GLY A 85 -1.31 -9.14 -20.01
CA GLY A 85 -1.79 -7.78 -19.86
C GLY A 85 -1.96 -7.33 -18.41
N SER A 86 -1.61 -8.17 -17.44
CA SER A 86 -1.77 -7.93 -16.01
C SER A 86 -0.97 -6.75 -15.50
N ILE A 87 -1.42 -6.21 -14.35
CA ILE A 87 -0.69 -5.16 -13.63
C ILE A 87 0.76 -5.58 -13.36
N ALA A 88 1.01 -6.85 -13.01
CA ALA A 88 2.35 -7.34 -12.71
C ALA A 88 3.29 -7.26 -13.92
N LYS A 89 2.81 -7.65 -15.11
CA LYS A 89 3.59 -7.54 -16.36
C LYS A 89 3.87 -6.08 -16.71
N ARG A 90 2.86 -5.24 -16.68
CA ARG A 90 3.00 -3.79 -16.96
C ARG A 90 3.94 -3.11 -15.96
N LEU A 91 3.91 -3.52 -14.71
CA LEU A 91 4.84 -3.03 -13.69
C LEU A 91 6.28 -3.46 -14.00
N ALA A 92 6.51 -4.68 -14.46
CA ALA A 92 7.83 -5.15 -14.89
C ALA A 92 8.33 -4.41 -16.15
N ASP A 93 7.44 -4.13 -17.10
CA ASP A 93 7.75 -3.33 -18.28
C ASP A 93 8.09 -1.88 -17.91
N LEU A 94 7.30 -1.27 -17.03
CA LEU A 94 7.57 0.05 -16.48
C LEU A 94 8.94 0.09 -15.79
N GLN A 95 9.28 -0.90 -14.95
CA GLN A 95 10.58 -0.94 -14.27
C GLN A 95 11.75 -0.89 -15.26
N ARG A 96 11.65 -1.64 -16.37
CA ARG A 96 12.67 -1.60 -17.43
C ARG A 96 12.76 -0.23 -18.11
N LYS A 97 11.61 0.39 -18.43
CA LYS A 97 11.54 1.73 -19.04
C LYS A 97 12.18 2.80 -18.14
N VAL A 98 11.90 2.78 -16.83
CA VAL A 98 12.41 3.80 -15.90
C VAL A 98 13.83 3.52 -15.38
N GLY A 99 14.54 2.58 -15.98
CA GLY A 99 15.96 2.30 -15.68
C GLY A 99 16.18 1.46 -14.45
N GLY A 100 15.26 0.56 -14.11
CA GLY A 100 15.39 -0.41 -13.01
C GLY A 100 15.11 0.14 -11.63
N GLU A 101 14.52 1.33 -11.52
CA GLU A 101 14.08 1.90 -10.23
C GLU A 101 12.93 1.07 -9.63
N THR A 102 12.68 1.23 -8.33
CA THR A 102 11.53 0.56 -7.68
C THR A 102 10.22 1.07 -8.26
N VAL A 103 9.39 0.15 -8.73
CA VAL A 103 8.01 0.44 -9.19
C VAL A 103 7.01 -0.29 -8.31
N TYR A 104 5.83 0.30 -8.15
CA TYR A 104 4.86 -0.22 -7.19
C TYR A 104 3.41 0.11 -7.56
N VAL A 105 2.51 -0.68 -6.99
CA VAL A 105 1.07 -0.41 -6.94
C VAL A 105 0.67 -0.15 -5.50
N ALA A 106 -0.12 0.88 -5.28
CA ALA A 106 -0.61 1.24 -3.96
C ALA A 106 -2.12 1.56 -3.99
N ILE A 107 -2.76 1.34 -2.84
CA ILE A 107 -4.16 1.67 -2.59
C ILE A 107 -4.29 2.63 -1.42
N GLN A 108 -5.40 3.35 -1.34
CA GLN A 108 -5.74 4.10 -0.14
C GLN A 108 -6.26 3.16 0.94
N HIS A 109 -5.72 3.27 2.14
CA HIS A 109 -6.23 2.64 3.35
C HIS A 109 -6.35 3.70 4.45
N ALA A 110 -7.57 4.18 4.71
CA ALA A 110 -7.82 5.28 5.66
C ALA A 110 -6.96 6.53 5.37
N ALA A 111 -6.19 7.02 6.33
CA ALA A 111 -5.25 8.15 6.21
C ALA A 111 -3.85 7.73 5.74
N SER A 112 -3.72 6.51 5.22
CA SER A 112 -2.47 5.96 4.68
C SER A 112 -2.66 5.46 3.26
N ILE A 113 -1.57 5.18 2.59
CA ILE A 113 -1.53 4.30 1.42
C ILE A 113 -0.88 2.98 1.83
N GLN A 114 -1.30 1.91 1.21
CA GLN A 114 -0.71 0.58 1.37
C GLN A 114 -0.15 0.09 0.04
N TYR A 115 1.09 -0.35 0.02
CA TYR A 115 1.69 -0.98 -1.15
C TYR A 115 1.20 -2.42 -1.26
N VAL A 116 0.57 -2.75 -2.40
CA VAL A 116 -0.01 -4.08 -2.64
C VAL A 116 0.84 -4.95 -3.57
N LEU A 117 1.66 -4.30 -4.40
CA LEU A 117 2.60 -4.96 -5.30
C LEU A 117 3.80 -4.05 -5.52
N SER A 118 5.01 -4.62 -5.56
CA SER A 118 6.22 -3.87 -5.88
C SER A 118 7.25 -4.75 -6.57
N ILE A 119 8.06 -4.12 -7.42
CA ILE A 119 9.28 -4.70 -7.97
C ILE A 119 10.41 -3.75 -7.56
N GLU A 120 11.19 -4.18 -6.56
CA GLU A 120 12.26 -3.35 -6.01
C GLU A 120 13.46 -3.27 -6.95
N ALA A 121 14.12 -2.12 -6.95
CA ALA A 121 15.40 -1.94 -7.59
C ALA A 121 16.48 -2.82 -6.91
N LYS A 122 17.53 -3.17 -7.68
CA LYS A 122 18.60 -4.06 -7.18
C LYS A 122 19.74 -3.33 -6.49
N HIS A 123 19.76 -1.99 -6.49
CA HIS A 123 20.82 -1.18 -5.85
C HIS A 123 20.51 -0.86 -4.39
N ALA A 124 21.55 -0.46 -3.62
CA ALA A 124 21.44 -0.25 -2.18
C ALA A 124 20.54 0.93 -1.78
N ASP A 125 20.61 2.03 -2.54
CA ASP A 125 19.88 3.27 -2.27
C ASP A 125 18.43 3.25 -2.82
N ARG A 126 17.86 2.06 -3.00
CA ARG A 126 16.51 1.90 -3.53
C ARG A 126 15.45 2.39 -2.56
N LEU A 127 14.31 2.77 -3.09
CA LEU A 127 13.09 2.83 -2.32
C LEU A 127 12.69 1.38 -1.98
N SER A 128 12.76 1.03 -0.69
CA SER A 128 12.26 -0.27 -0.22
C SER A 128 10.79 -0.12 0.18
N VAL A 129 9.93 -0.80 -0.56
CA VAL A 129 8.48 -0.84 -0.32
C VAL A 129 8.00 -2.28 -0.45
N GLY A 130 8.04 -2.99 0.65
CA GLY A 130 7.46 -4.34 0.72
C GLY A 130 5.94 -4.30 0.58
N SER A 131 5.37 -5.35 -0.03
CA SER A 131 3.91 -5.53 -0.05
C SER A 131 3.35 -5.52 1.37
N GLY A 132 2.26 -4.81 1.59
CA GLY A 132 1.65 -4.62 2.90
C GLY A 132 2.15 -3.40 3.69
N GLN A 133 3.27 -2.80 3.32
CA GLN A 133 3.78 -1.59 4.02
C GLN A 133 2.87 -0.39 3.82
N PHE A 134 2.82 0.47 4.85
CA PHE A 134 2.03 1.69 4.87
C PHE A 134 2.90 2.95 4.80
N ARG A 135 2.34 4.03 4.24
CA ARG A 135 2.89 5.39 4.26
C ARG A 135 1.77 6.39 4.49
N THR A 136 2.07 7.48 5.16
CA THR A 136 1.12 8.59 5.36
C THR A 136 0.65 9.12 4.01
N ILE A 137 -0.66 9.26 3.85
CA ILE A 137 -1.28 9.60 2.56
C ILE A 137 -0.83 10.97 2.04
N THR A 138 -0.63 11.96 2.90
CA THR A 138 -0.18 13.31 2.53
C THR A 138 1.30 13.39 2.13
N CYS A 139 2.11 12.44 2.61
CA CYS A 139 3.57 12.44 2.43
C CYS A 139 4.04 11.60 1.23
N SER A 140 3.15 10.94 0.51
CA SER A 140 3.49 10.05 -0.61
C SER A 140 2.92 10.55 -1.94
N ALA A 141 3.64 10.29 -3.03
CA ALA A 141 3.14 10.58 -4.39
C ALA A 141 1.82 9.82 -4.65
N SER A 142 1.75 8.55 -4.26
CA SER A 142 0.53 7.73 -4.37
C SER A 142 -0.66 8.33 -3.61
N GLY A 143 -0.43 8.83 -2.40
CA GLY A 143 -1.50 9.45 -1.62
C GLY A 143 -1.98 10.77 -2.24
N ARG A 144 -1.06 11.59 -2.73
CA ARG A 144 -1.39 12.86 -3.42
C ARG A 144 -2.23 12.61 -4.67
N ILE A 145 -1.84 11.65 -5.52
CA ILE A 145 -2.60 11.35 -6.74
C ILE A 145 -3.98 10.75 -6.41
N LEU A 146 -4.10 9.87 -5.42
CA LEU A 146 -5.39 9.30 -5.03
C LEU A 146 -6.32 10.34 -4.37
N LEU A 147 -5.77 11.26 -3.56
CA LEU A 147 -6.54 12.35 -2.97
C LEU A 147 -6.93 13.42 -3.99
N SER A 148 -6.16 13.62 -5.07
CA SER A 148 -6.50 14.58 -6.13
C SER A 148 -7.82 14.24 -6.85
N LEU A 149 -8.24 12.97 -6.82
CA LEU A 149 -9.49 12.49 -7.40
C LEU A 149 -10.73 12.78 -6.52
N LYS A 150 -10.53 13.28 -5.32
CA LYS A 150 -11.58 13.50 -4.33
C LYS A 150 -11.98 14.97 -4.25
N PRO A 151 -13.24 15.26 -3.83
CA PRO A 151 -13.65 16.62 -3.50
C PRO A 151 -12.83 17.22 -2.34
N ASP A 152 -12.65 18.52 -2.33
CA ASP A 152 -11.80 19.23 -1.37
C ASP A 152 -12.26 19.05 0.09
N ASP A 153 -13.55 18.94 0.35
CA ASP A 153 -14.09 18.69 1.70
C ASP A 153 -13.70 17.30 2.21
N GLU A 154 -13.64 16.29 1.33
CA GLU A 154 -13.16 14.96 1.68
C GLU A 154 -11.65 14.97 1.90
N VAL A 155 -10.90 15.67 1.04
CA VAL A 155 -9.44 15.85 1.19
C VAL A 155 -9.11 16.47 2.56
N ARG A 156 -9.80 17.54 2.96
CA ARG A 156 -9.60 18.18 4.27
C ARG A 156 -9.80 17.19 5.43
N ARG A 157 -10.79 16.31 5.36
CA ARG A 157 -11.01 15.26 6.38
C ARG A 157 -9.82 14.30 6.47
N TRP A 158 -9.29 13.89 5.32
CA TRP A 158 -8.13 12.99 5.28
C TRP A 158 -6.85 13.67 5.75
N VAL A 159 -6.63 14.94 5.42
CA VAL A 159 -5.48 15.71 5.91
C VAL A 159 -5.52 15.84 7.43
N ARG A 160 -6.67 16.22 8.02
CA ARG A 160 -6.82 16.29 9.48
C ARG A 160 -6.52 14.97 10.15
N ARG A 161 -7.01 13.87 9.58
CA ARG A 161 -6.76 12.54 10.12
C ARG A 161 -5.30 12.15 9.99
N ALA A 162 -4.68 12.36 8.84
CA ALA A 162 -3.26 12.10 8.63
C ALA A 162 -2.38 12.93 9.59
N ASN A 163 -2.71 14.19 9.82
CA ASN A 163 -2.01 15.04 10.79
C ASN A 163 -2.16 14.56 12.24
N ALA A 164 -3.32 14.01 12.61
CA ALA A 164 -3.55 13.44 13.94
C ALA A 164 -2.77 12.13 14.17
N GLU A 165 -2.56 11.35 13.11
CA GLU A 165 -1.82 10.08 13.12
C GLU A 165 -0.32 10.26 12.79
N ALA A 166 0.13 11.50 12.46
CA ALA A 166 1.50 11.79 12.06
C ALA A 166 2.51 11.53 13.20
N PRO A 167 3.64 10.85 12.92
CA PRO A 167 4.63 10.51 13.94
C PRO A 167 5.35 11.75 14.51
N ASP A 168 5.43 12.82 13.74
CA ASP A 168 6.09 14.08 14.10
C ASP A 168 5.51 15.27 13.29
N GLU A 169 6.01 16.49 13.58
CA GLU A 169 5.54 17.71 12.91
C GLU A 169 5.95 17.82 11.44
N HIS A 170 7.06 17.18 11.03
CA HIS A 170 7.51 17.20 9.62
C HIS A 170 6.56 16.47 8.68
N HIS A 171 5.77 15.54 9.22
CA HIS A 171 4.77 14.79 8.46
C HIS A 171 3.39 15.48 8.45
N ARG A 172 3.25 16.64 9.13
CA ARG A 172 2.02 17.44 9.14
C ARG A 172 2.04 18.48 8.04
N ILE A 173 0.86 18.77 7.50
CA ILE A 173 0.68 19.78 6.46
C ILE A 173 -0.61 20.55 6.70
N ARG A 174 -0.62 21.85 6.44
CA ARG A 174 -1.85 22.65 6.52
C ARG A 174 -2.79 22.25 5.38
N GLU A 175 -4.09 22.22 5.66
CA GLU A 175 -5.11 21.82 4.68
C GLU A 175 -5.04 22.65 3.40
N GLN A 176 -4.85 23.98 3.53
CA GLN A 176 -4.79 24.87 2.40
C GLN A 176 -3.56 24.60 1.49
N ASP A 177 -2.37 24.44 2.11
CA ASP A 177 -1.14 24.14 1.38
C ASP A 177 -1.25 22.82 0.63
N PHE A 178 -1.92 21.83 1.26
CA PHE A 178 -2.14 20.54 0.61
C PHE A 178 -3.10 20.62 -0.57
N LEU A 179 -4.15 21.44 -0.50
CA LEU A 179 -5.06 21.68 -1.63
C LEU A 179 -4.37 22.39 -2.79
N GLU A 180 -3.45 23.31 -2.53
CA GLU A 180 -2.62 23.94 -3.57
C GLU A 180 -1.73 22.92 -4.28
N ILE A 181 -1.10 22.01 -3.52
CA ILE A 181 -0.37 20.88 -4.10
C ILE A 181 -1.29 20.04 -4.99
N LEU A 182 -2.50 19.69 -4.51
CA LEU A 182 -3.44 18.88 -5.29
C LEU A 182 -3.97 19.61 -6.53
N SER A 183 -4.10 20.92 -6.51
CA SER A 183 -4.45 21.70 -7.71
C SER A 183 -3.44 21.45 -8.83
N THR A 184 -2.14 21.51 -8.53
CA THR A 184 -1.07 21.19 -9.48
C THR A 184 -1.11 19.72 -9.92
N VAL A 185 -1.39 18.79 -9.00
CA VAL A 185 -1.52 17.35 -9.32
C VAL A 185 -2.67 17.10 -10.28
N ARG A 186 -3.83 17.76 -10.06
CA ARG A 186 -5.01 17.66 -10.94
C ARG A 186 -4.72 18.19 -12.34
N ALA A 187 -4.01 19.31 -12.44
CA ALA A 187 -3.63 19.90 -13.73
C ALA A 187 -2.66 19.01 -14.51
N ASN A 188 -1.68 18.40 -13.82
CA ASN A 188 -0.62 17.62 -14.46
C ASN A 188 -1.00 16.14 -14.69
N GLY A 189 -1.99 15.59 -13.97
CA GLY A 189 -2.38 14.18 -14.03
C GLY A 189 -1.40 13.20 -13.35
N TYR A 190 -0.36 13.71 -12.69
CA TYR A 190 0.59 12.94 -11.88
C TYR A 190 0.95 13.68 -10.61
N ALA A 191 1.45 12.96 -9.60
CA ALA A 191 2.00 13.52 -8.39
C ALA A 191 3.46 13.12 -8.20
N SER A 192 4.28 14.06 -7.72
CA SER A 192 5.67 13.81 -7.35
C SER A 192 5.94 14.25 -5.92
N THR A 193 6.83 13.53 -5.25
CA THR A 193 7.39 13.90 -3.95
C THR A 193 8.91 13.77 -3.98
N SER A 194 9.60 14.70 -3.33
CA SER A 194 11.05 14.67 -3.18
C SER A 194 11.40 15.09 -1.76
N GLY A 195 12.06 14.20 -1.00
CA GLY A 195 12.48 14.46 0.36
C GLY A 195 11.36 14.57 1.41
N VAL A 196 10.10 14.22 1.08
CA VAL A 196 8.94 14.41 1.97
C VAL A 196 8.82 13.30 3.01
N SER A 197 8.81 12.05 2.59
CA SER A 197 8.74 10.89 3.50
C SER A 197 10.11 10.45 4.01
N SER A 198 11.15 10.77 3.27
CA SER A 198 12.56 10.54 3.62
C SER A 198 13.43 11.50 2.79
N PRO A 199 14.43 12.17 3.40
CA PRO A 199 15.24 13.20 2.73
C PRO A 199 15.90 12.75 1.43
N ASN A 200 16.27 11.46 1.34
CA ASN A 200 17.00 10.89 0.23
C ASN A 200 16.13 10.18 -0.81
N ILE A 201 14.81 10.21 -0.65
CA ILE A 201 13.88 9.47 -1.51
C ILE A 201 13.01 10.46 -2.30
N ALA A 202 12.81 10.17 -3.58
CA ALA A 202 11.81 10.79 -4.42
C ALA A 202 10.94 9.72 -5.09
N ALA A 203 9.72 10.08 -5.43
CA ALA A 203 8.77 9.19 -6.11
C ALA A 203 7.79 9.99 -6.97
N THR A 204 7.33 9.38 -8.05
CA THR A 204 6.26 9.89 -8.91
C THR A 204 5.19 8.82 -9.07
N ALA A 205 3.92 9.22 -9.13
CA ALA A 205 2.80 8.30 -9.27
C ALA A 205 1.67 8.88 -10.13
N VAL A 206 0.93 7.99 -10.80
CA VAL A 206 -0.32 8.25 -11.51
C VAL A 206 -1.44 7.40 -10.92
N SER A 207 -2.70 7.78 -11.17
CA SER A 207 -3.85 6.96 -10.84
C SER A 207 -4.32 6.17 -12.04
N VAL A 208 -4.71 4.91 -11.84
CA VAL A 208 -5.31 4.06 -12.86
C VAL A 208 -6.60 3.42 -12.33
N PRO A 209 -7.56 3.07 -13.21
CA PRO A 209 -8.73 2.29 -12.82
C PRO A 209 -8.31 0.96 -12.19
N SER A 210 -9.07 0.49 -11.20
CA SER A 210 -8.86 -0.85 -10.67
C SER A 210 -9.46 -1.91 -11.62
N PRO A 211 -8.75 -2.98 -11.96
CA PRO A 211 -9.30 -4.08 -12.78
C PRO A 211 -10.41 -4.85 -12.05
N LEU A 212 -10.56 -4.62 -10.75
CA LEU A 212 -11.64 -5.18 -9.93
C LEU A 212 -12.85 -4.26 -9.84
N GLY A 213 -12.77 -3.05 -10.41
CA GLY A 213 -13.72 -1.97 -10.14
C GLY A 213 -13.49 -1.32 -8.78
N GLY A 214 -14.33 -0.37 -8.42
CA GLY A 214 -14.27 0.31 -7.12
C GLY A 214 -13.19 1.39 -7.06
N MET A 215 -12.35 1.37 -6.01
CA MET A 215 -11.37 2.44 -5.79
C MET A 215 -10.20 2.37 -6.79
N PRO A 216 -9.74 3.53 -7.30
CA PRO A 216 -8.59 3.59 -8.19
C PRO A 216 -7.32 3.13 -7.48
N LEU A 217 -6.36 2.66 -8.26
CA LEU A 217 -5.01 2.31 -7.82
C LEU A 217 -4.06 3.47 -8.13
N ALA A 218 -2.99 3.59 -7.33
CA ALA A 218 -1.83 4.39 -7.70
C ALA A 218 -0.73 3.46 -8.21
N ILE A 219 -0.16 3.77 -9.37
CA ILE A 219 1.08 3.14 -9.88
C ILE A 219 2.17 4.20 -9.84
N GLY A 220 3.34 3.84 -9.33
CA GLY A 220 4.43 4.80 -9.22
C GLY A 220 5.81 4.17 -9.35
N ALA A 221 6.78 5.06 -9.52
CA ALA A 221 8.20 4.76 -9.50
C ALA A 221 8.89 5.64 -8.46
N GLY A 222 9.89 5.08 -7.76
CA GLY A 222 10.64 5.82 -6.75
C GLY A 222 11.98 5.19 -6.45
N GLY A 223 12.87 5.97 -5.87
CA GLY A 223 14.23 5.55 -5.57
C GLY A 223 15.02 6.67 -4.91
N ALA A 224 16.36 6.58 -5.01
CA ALA A 224 17.25 7.63 -4.58
C ALA A 224 16.92 8.95 -5.27
N ARG A 225 16.78 10.01 -4.47
CA ARG A 225 16.35 11.33 -4.92
C ARG A 225 17.08 11.80 -6.18
N GLN A 226 18.40 11.74 -6.18
CA GLN A 226 19.23 12.18 -7.31
C GLN A 226 18.93 11.39 -8.60
N GLN A 227 18.68 10.08 -8.50
CA GLN A 227 18.40 9.24 -9.66
C GLN A 227 17.01 9.53 -10.23
N ILE A 228 16.01 9.67 -9.35
CA ILE A 228 14.63 9.98 -9.75
C ILE A 228 14.56 11.40 -10.37
N GLU A 229 15.21 12.39 -9.77
CA GLU A 229 15.24 13.75 -10.31
C GLU A 229 15.94 13.81 -11.68
N LYS A 230 17.05 13.07 -11.87
CA LYS A 230 17.76 12.98 -13.15
C LYS A 230 16.92 12.36 -14.27
N ARG A 231 16.02 11.43 -13.92
CA ARG A 231 15.17 10.68 -14.88
C ARG A 231 13.72 11.13 -14.83
N ARG A 232 13.45 12.29 -14.24
CA ARG A 232 12.08 12.75 -13.95
C ARG A 232 11.17 12.70 -15.18
N ASP A 233 11.62 13.29 -16.28
CA ASP A 233 10.79 13.40 -17.47
C ASP A 233 10.46 12.02 -18.05
N LEU A 234 11.45 11.14 -18.14
CA LEU A 234 11.26 9.74 -18.58
C LEU A 234 10.27 8.99 -17.67
N ILE A 235 10.39 9.17 -16.35
CA ILE A 235 9.50 8.51 -15.38
C ILE A 235 8.06 9.05 -15.52
N VAL A 236 7.90 10.36 -15.64
CA VAL A 236 6.57 10.98 -15.82
C VAL A 236 5.94 10.53 -17.13
N GLU A 237 6.65 10.57 -18.24
CA GLU A 237 6.17 10.13 -19.56
C GLU A 237 5.76 8.66 -19.53
N SER A 238 6.62 7.77 -19.01
CA SER A 238 6.33 6.34 -18.91
C SER A 238 5.11 6.03 -18.03
N LEU A 239 4.90 6.79 -16.96
CA LEU A 239 3.75 6.63 -16.08
C LEU A 239 2.45 7.15 -16.72
N LEU A 240 2.51 8.27 -17.45
CA LEU A 240 1.37 8.81 -18.18
C LEU A 240 0.97 7.91 -19.34
N GLU A 241 1.92 7.37 -20.11
CA GLU A 241 1.65 6.35 -21.13
C GLU A 241 0.92 5.13 -20.53
N LEU A 242 1.46 4.61 -19.44
CA LEU A 242 0.83 3.47 -18.75
C LEU A 242 -0.59 3.79 -18.26
N ARG A 243 -0.83 5.00 -17.76
CA ARG A 243 -2.17 5.44 -17.36
C ARG A 243 -3.14 5.43 -18.53
N GLU A 244 -2.75 5.96 -19.71
CA GLU A 244 -3.59 5.98 -20.90
C GLU A 244 -3.93 4.55 -21.39
N GLU A 245 -2.99 3.60 -21.30
CA GLU A 245 -3.26 2.20 -21.59
C GLU A 245 -4.40 1.65 -20.71
N PHE A 246 -4.36 1.91 -19.39
CA PHE A 246 -5.42 1.48 -18.47
C PHE A 246 -6.76 2.17 -18.71
N LEU A 247 -6.77 3.44 -19.10
CA LEU A 247 -8.00 4.18 -19.41
C LEU A 247 -8.67 3.66 -20.67
N ASN A 248 -7.89 3.34 -21.71
CA ASN A 248 -8.40 2.81 -22.98
C ASN A 248 -9.00 1.39 -22.82
N GLU A 249 -8.55 0.60 -21.84
CA GLU A 249 -9.11 -0.73 -21.58
C GLU A 249 -10.36 -0.71 -20.68
N ALA A 250 -10.55 0.37 -19.95
CA ALA A 250 -11.69 0.52 -19.02
C ALA A 250 -12.94 1.14 -19.68
N GLY A 251 -12.80 1.75 -20.87
CA GLY A 251 -13.88 2.36 -21.68
C GLY A 251 -14.42 1.38 -22.68
#